data_520c915489e0775f87f5fdcedd394622
#
_entry.id   520c915489e0775f87f5fdcedd394622
#
_cell.length_a   1.000
_cell.length_b   1.000
_cell.length_c   1.000
_cell.angle_alpha   90.00
_cell.angle_beta   90.00
_cell.angle_gamma   90.00
#
_symmetry.space_group_name_H-M   'P 1'
#
loop_
_entity.id
_entity.type
_entity.pdbx_description
1 polymer ?
#
loop_
_entity_poly.entity_id
_entity_poly.type
_entity_poly.pdbx_seq_one_letter_code
_entity_poly.pdbx_strand_id
1 'polypeptide(L)'
;CGKGRVELFMTYQTRCHAIGIEYDDRIFATACENKKSGISGERTTFLLENAENYQVPIEVDRVFFFNPFSIEILRKVIAAVTASCYENPRELLLFFYYPQNEYISYLMTVDELMFVDEIDCRDLFDGENSRERIVIFEVSI
;
A
#
# COMPACT_ATOMS: atom_id res chain seq x y z
N CYS A 1 -2.21 7.87 -1.05
CA CYS A 1 -1.26 7.74 -2.19
C CYS A 1 -0.35 8.97 -2.37
N GLY A 2 -0.62 10.03 -1.65
CA GLY A 2 0.11 11.27 -1.82
C GLY A 2 -0.02 11.81 -3.24
N LYS A 3 1.09 12.27 -3.79
CA LYS A 3 1.12 12.85 -5.14
C LYS A 3 1.29 11.81 -6.25
N GLY A 4 1.14 10.52 -5.92
CA GLY A 4 1.15 9.42 -6.89
C GLY A 4 2.52 8.92 -7.30
N ARG A 5 3.58 9.25 -6.56
CA ARG A 5 4.94 8.88 -6.93
C ARG A 5 5.13 7.36 -7.05
N VAL A 6 4.66 6.61 -6.05
CA VAL A 6 4.84 5.15 -6.04
C VAL A 6 4.07 4.51 -7.18
N GLU A 7 2.81 4.89 -7.38
CA GLU A 7 1.95 4.33 -8.41
C GLU A 7 2.53 4.60 -9.81
N LEU A 8 2.92 5.83 -10.08
CA LEU A 8 3.48 6.20 -11.38
C LEU A 8 4.83 5.54 -11.64
N PHE A 9 5.68 5.41 -10.59
CA PHE A 9 6.95 4.72 -10.71
C PHE A 9 6.75 3.22 -10.97
N MET A 10 5.88 2.56 -10.21
CA MET A 10 5.66 1.12 -10.32
C MET A 10 5.02 0.75 -11.67
N THR A 11 4.07 1.53 -12.14
CA THR A 11 3.44 1.29 -13.46
C THR A 11 4.42 1.49 -14.61
N TYR A 12 5.34 2.44 -14.48
CA TYR A 12 6.41 2.64 -15.44
C TYR A 12 7.43 1.48 -15.42
N GLN A 13 7.87 1.10 -14.22
CA GLN A 13 8.95 0.13 -14.04
C GLN A 13 8.53 -1.30 -14.33
N THR A 14 7.32 -1.69 -13.94
CA THR A 14 6.84 -3.07 -14.01
C THR A 14 5.72 -3.30 -15.03
N ARG A 15 5.17 -2.23 -15.59
CA ARG A 15 3.99 -2.25 -16.48
C ARG A 15 2.72 -2.79 -15.79
N CYS A 16 2.69 -2.82 -14.46
CA CYS A 16 1.47 -3.18 -13.72
C CYS A 16 0.40 -2.10 -13.84
N HIS A 17 -0.82 -2.43 -13.45
CA HIS A 17 -1.84 -1.44 -13.17
C HIS A 17 -1.76 -1.06 -11.69
N ALA A 18 -1.95 0.22 -11.37
CA ALA A 18 -1.92 0.70 -10.00
C ALA A 18 -3.13 1.57 -9.68
N ILE A 19 -3.61 1.47 -8.45
CA ILE A 19 -4.69 2.29 -7.91
C ILE A 19 -4.14 3.01 -6.70
N GLY A 20 -4.23 4.34 -6.70
CA GLY A 20 -3.86 5.17 -5.56
C GLY A 20 -5.10 5.73 -4.88
N ILE A 21 -5.19 5.55 -3.57
CA ILE A 21 -6.30 6.06 -2.76
C ILE A 21 -5.79 7.26 -1.98
N GLU A 22 -6.50 8.39 -2.10
CA GLU A 22 -6.17 9.62 -1.41
C GLU A 22 -7.43 10.25 -0.83
N TYR A 23 -7.35 10.69 0.43
CA TYR A 23 -8.45 11.31 1.13
C TYR A 23 -8.47 12.85 0.97
N ASP A 24 -7.28 13.47 0.87
CA ASP A 24 -7.15 14.92 0.73
C ASP A 24 -7.34 15.33 -0.73
N ASP A 25 -8.36 16.17 -0.99
CA ASP A 25 -8.73 16.59 -2.35
C ASP A 25 -7.64 17.40 -3.05
N ARG A 26 -6.84 18.17 -2.31
CA ARG A 26 -5.75 18.98 -2.88
C ARG A 26 -4.58 18.10 -3.31
N ILE A 27 -4.23 17.13 -2.48
CA ILE A 27 -3.17 16.17 -2.79
C ILE A 27 -3.61 15.28 -3.95
N PHE A 28 -4.86 14.83 -3.94
CA PHE A 28 -5.46 14.07 -5.04
C PHE A 28 -5.38 14.84 -6.37
N ALA A 29 -5.70 16.13 -6.36
CA ALA A 29 -5.60 16.96 -7.57
C ALA A 29 -4.17 16.98 -8.11
N THR A 30 -3.16 17.08 -7.25
CA THR A 30 -1.75 17.02 -7.65
C THR A 30 -1.39 15.67 -8.24
N ALA A 31 -1.87 14.58 -7.66
CA ALA A 31 -1.66 13.24 -8.21
C ALA A 31 -2.25 13.12 -9.63
N CYS A 32 -3.44 13.64 -9.85
CA CYS A 32 -4.08 13.66 -11.17
C CYS A 32 -3.29 14.49 -12.19
N GLU A 33 -2.71 15.62 -11.79
CA GLU A 33 -1.85 16.39 -12.66
C GLU A 33 -0.58 15.63 -13.02
N ASN A 34 0.04 14.96 -12.05
CA ASN A 34 1.23 14.14 -12.29
C ASN A 34 0.92 12.96 -13.23
N LYS A 35 -0.27 12.38 -13.13
CA LYS A 35 -0.72 11.34 -14.04
C LYS A 35 -0.76 11.82 -15.48
N LYS A 36 -1.27 13.01 -15.72
CA LYS A 36 -1.38 13.59 -17.08
C LYS A 36 -0.01 13.76 -17.75
N SER A 37 1.01 14.10 -16.99
CA SER A 37 2.36 14.31 -17.50
C SER A 37 3.23 13.05 -17.43
N GLY A 38 2.78 11.98 -16.78
CA GLY A 38 3.51 10.74 -16.61
C GLY A 38 3.38 9.80 -17.81
N ILE A 39 4.48 9.13 -18.18
CA ILE A 39 4.52 8.18 -19.29
C ILE A 39 3.56 6.99 -19.05
N SER A 40 3.44 6.55 -17.80
CA SER A 40 2.64 5.38 -17.40
C SER A 40 1.25 5.74 -16.86
N GLY A 41 0.79 6.98 -17.07
CA GLY A 41 -0.47 7.45 -16.52
C GLY A 41 -1.70 6.63 -16.93
N GLU A 42 -1.69 6.03 -18.10
CA GLU A 42 -2.79 5.19 -18.60
C GLU A 42 -3.02 3.94 -17.74
N ARG A 43 -1.98 3.43 -17.08
CA ARG A 43 -2.07 2.26 -16.20
C ARG A 43 -2.26 2.62 -14.74
N THR A 44 -2.44 3.90 -14.44
CA THR A 44 -2.59 4.41 -13.08
C THR A 44 -3.95 5.04 -12.90
N THR A 45 -4.65 4.68 -11.82
CA THR A 45 -5.93 5.26 -11.43
C THR A 45 -5.79 5.87 -10.05
N PHE A 46 -6.22 7.12 -9.88
CA PHE A 46 -6.30 7.76 -8.58
C PHE A 46 -7.76 7.95 -8.19
N LEU A 47 -8.09 7.62 -6.94
CA LEU A 47 -9.43 7.72 -6.37
C LEU A 47 -9.41 8.65 -5.16
N LEU A 48 -10.31 9.62 -5.13
CA LEU A 48 -10.55 10.46 -3.97
C LEU A 48 -11.53 9.72 -3.06
N GLU A 49 -10.99 9.03 -2.06
CA GLU A 49 -11.80 8.15 -1.22
C GLU A 49 -11.16 7.98 0.15
N ASN A 50 -12.00 7.70 1.16
CA ASN A 50 -11.53 7.31 2.47
C ASN A 50 -11.16 5.81 2.45
N ALA A 51 -9.90 5.51 2.79
CA ALA A 51 -9.40 4.14 2.75
C ALA A 51 -10.22 3.17 3.62
N GLU A 52 -10.80 3.63 4.72
CA GLU A 52 -11.61 2.77 5.60
C GLU A 52 -12.89 2.24 4.97
N ASN A 53 -13.35 2.89 3.90
CA ASN A 53 -14.57 2.53 3.18
C ASN A 53 -14.27 1.88 1.82
N TYR A 54 -13.00 1.75 1.47
CA TYR A 54 -12.60 1.22 0.16
C TYR A 54 -12.73 -0.29 0.10
N GLN A 55 -13.40 -0.77 -0.93
CA GLN A 55 -13.50 -2.20 -1.22
C GLN A 55 -12.36 -2.59 -2.15
N VAL A 56 -11.54 -3.52 -1.71
CA VAL A 56 -10.37 -3.97 -2.47
C VAL A 56 -10.82 -4.85 -3.64
N PRO A 57 -10.52 -4.45 -4.89
CA PRO A 57 -10.87 -5.28 -6.05
C PRO A 57 -10.23 -6.66 -6.00
N ILE A 58 -10.93 -7.65 -6.53
CA ILE A 58 -10.48 -9.05 -6.50
C ILE A 58 -9.22 -9.31 -7.34
N GLU A 59 -8.85 -8.39 -8.20
CA GLU A 59 -7.64 -8.47 -9.03
C GLU A 59 -6.39 -7.95 -8.32
N VAL A 60 -6.55 -7.24 -7.20
CA VAL A 60 -5.42 -6.65 -6.46
C VAL A 60 -4.63 -7.75 -5.78
N ASP A 61 -3.34 -7.80 -6.04
CA ASP A 61 -2.42 -8.78 -5.46
C ASP A 61 -1.25 -8.17 -4.70
N ARG A 62 -1.09 -6.85 -4.75
CA ARG A 62 -0.03 -6.11 -4.04
C ARG A 62 -0.61 -4.84 -3.44
N VAL A 63 -0.34 -4.59 -2.16
CA VAL A 63 -0.80 -3.37 -1.48
C VAL A 63 0.41 -2.73 -0.78
N PHE A 64 0.60 -1.43 -1.01
CA PHE A 64 1.73 -0.69 -0.46
C PHE A 64 1.24 0.37 0.53
N PHE A 65 1.93 0.48 1.67
CA PHE A 65 1.61 1.42 2.74
C PHE A 65 2.86 2.18 3.17
N PHE A 66 2.71 3.49 3.35
CA PHE A 66 3.73 4.33 4.00
C PHE A 66 3.06 5.14 5.12
N ASN A 67 2.80 4.49 6.27
CA ASN A 67 2.16 5.07 7.47
C ASN A 67 0.98 6.00 7.12
N PRO A 68 0.01 5.56 6.30
CA PRO A 68 -0.96 6.48 5.73
C PRO A 68 -2.08 6.89 6.68
N PHE A 69 -2.26 6.17 7.80
CA PHE A 69 -3.42 6.39 8.67
C PHE A 69 -3.22 5.82 10.08
N SER A 70 -4.22 6.08 10.95
CA SER A 70 -4.26 5.54 12.32
C SER A 70 -4.41 4.02 12.34
N ILE A 71 -4.15 3.43 13.49
CA ILE A 71 -4.32 1.99 13.68
C ILE A 71 -5.77 1.54 13.49
N GLU A 72 -6.74 2.37 13.86
CA GLU A 72 -8.16 2.07 13.69
C GLU A 72 -8.54 1.96 12.21
N ILE A 73 -8.02 2.85 11.39
CA ILE A 73 -8.24 2.80 9.94
C ILE A 73 -7.50 1.61 9.34
N LEU A 74 -6.26 1.34 9.78
CA LEU A 74 -5.50 0.17 9.33
C LEU A 74 -6.29 -1.12 9.57
N ARG A 75 -6.91 -1.28 10.74
CA ARG A 75 -7.73 -2.45 11.04
C ARG A 75 -8.84 -2.66 10.01
N LYS A 76 -9.51 -1.58 9.62
CA LYS A 76 -10.58 -1.64 8.62
C LYS A 76 -10.04 -1.98 7.22
N VAL A 77 -8.89 -1.43 6.87
CA VAL A 77 -8.23 -1.72 5.59
C VAL A 77 -7.79 -3.19 5.52
N ILE A 78 -7.20 -3.71 6.59
CA ILE A 78 -6.80 -5.13 6.65
C ILE A 78 -8.03 -6.04 6.56
N ALA A 79 -9.14 -5.68 7.22
CA ALA A 79 -10.38 -6.43 7.11
C ALA A 79 -10.91 -6.44 5.66
N ALA A 80 -10.84 -5.32 4.95
CA ALA A 80 -11.25 -5.24 3.55
C ALA A 80 -10.34 -6.08 2.64
N VAL A 81 -9.03 -6.08 2.90
CA VAL A 81 -8.07 -6.90 2.15
C VAL A 81 -8.34 -8.39 2.35
N THR A 82 -8.52 -8.83 3.60
CA THR A 82 -8.81 -10.24 3.90
C THR A 82 -10.14 -10.66 3.32
N ALA A 83 -11.18 -9.82 3.39
CA ALA A 83 -12.47 -10.10 2.77
C ALA A 83 -12.35 -10.31 1.27
N SER A 84 -11.56 -9.48 0.59
CA SER A 84 -11.30 -9.63 -0.84
C SER A 84 -10.60 -10.95 -1.16
N CYS A 85 -9.67 -11.41 -0.30
CA CYS A 85 -9.00 -12.70 -0.49
C CYS A 85 -9.93 -13.89 -0.21
N TYR A 86 -10.88 -13.77 0.72
CA TYR A 86 -11.90 -14.79 0.92
C TYR A 86 -12.82 -14.91 -0.30
N GLU A 87 -13.16 -13.78 -0.91
CA GLU A 87 -14.00 -13.77 -2.11
C GLU A 87 -13.26 -14.36 -3.32
N ASN A 88 -11.99 -14.05 -3.49
CA ASN A 88 -11.15 -14.57 -4.56
C ASN A 88 -9.78 -14.96 -4.00
N PRO A 89 -9.59 -16.23 -3.61
CA PRO A 89 -8.31 -16.71 -3.07
C PRO A 89 -7.17 -16.51 -4.06
N ARG A 90 -6.12 -15.83 -3.61
CA ARG A 90 -4.94 -15.52 -4.41
C ARG A 90 -3.77 -15.15 -3.52
N GLU A 91 -2.56 -15.17 -4.06
CA GLU A 91 -1.42 -14.60 -3.37
C GLU A 91 -1.62 -13.08 -3.30
N LEU A 92 -1.68 -12.54 -2.10
CA LEU A 92 -1.72 -11.09 -1.89
C LEU A 92 -0.65 -10.70 -0.88
N LEU A 93 0.26 -9.82 -1.28
CA LEU A 93 1.34 -9.33 -0.44
C LEU A 93 1.08 -7.89 -0.02
N LEU A 94 1.40 -7.61 1.24
CA LEU A 94 1.31 -6.28 1.85
C LEU A 94 2.71 -5.78 2.13
N PHE A 95 3.02 -4.58 1.63
CA PHE A 95 4.33 -3.95 1.78
C PHE A 95 4.19 -2.72 2.66
N PHE A 96 4.86 -2.72 3.80
CA PHE A 96 4.83 -1.59 4.75
C PHE A 96 6.21 -0.94 4.76
N TYR A 97 6.32 0.23 4.13
CA TYR A 97 7.54 1.02 4.13
C TYR A 97 7.58 1.94 5.36
N TYR A 98 8.70 1.97 6.05
CA TYR A 98 8.93 2.79 7.23
C TYR A 98 7.84 2.58 8.29
N PRO A 99 7.51 1.33 8.66
CA PRO A 99 6.36 1.05 9.49
C PRO A 99 6.55 1.53 10.93
N GLN A 100 5.48 2.07 11.51
CA GLN A 100 5.43 2.34 12.94
C GLN A 100 5.36 1.02 13.73
N ASN A 101 5.94 1.02 14.94
CA ASN A 101 5.93 -0.18 15.80
C ASN A 101 4.49 -0.64 16.11
N GLU A 102 3.57 0.29 16.26
CA GLU A 102 2.15 -0.02 16.50
C GLU A 102 1.54 -0.82 15.35
N TYR A 103 1.90 -0.51 14.10
CA TYR A 103 1.48 -1.27 12.93
C TYR A 103 1.99 -2.71 13.03
N ILE A 104 3.29 -2.88 13.26
CA ILE A 104 3.90 -4.20 13.32
C ILE A 104 3.28 -5.03 14.46
N SER A 105 3.13 -4.45 15.64
CA SER A 105 2.52 -5.13 16.78
C SER A 105 1.12 -5.63 16.47
N TYR A 106 0.32 -4.81 15.80
CA TYR A 106 -1.02 -5.21 15.37
C TYR A 106 -0.98 -6.33 14.30
N LEU A 107 -0.19 -6.12 13.25
CA LEU A 107 -0.15 -7.06 12.12
C LEU A 107 0.30 -8.47 12.55
N MET A 108 1.20 -8.55 13.52
CA MET A 108 1.66 -9.83 14.07
C MET A 108 0.58 -10.59 14.85
N THR A 109 -0.52 -9.92 15.23
CA THR A 109 -1.65 -10.55 15.94
C THR A 109 -2.79 -10.97 15.02
N VAL A 110 -2.74 -10.63 13.74
CA VAL A 110 -3.81 -10.98 12.79
C VAL A 110 -3.58 -12.38 12.26
N ASP A 111 -4.54 -13.27 12.52
CA ASP A 111 -4.40 -14.71 12.19
C ASP A 111 -4.28 -14.94 10.68
N GLU A 112 -4.92 -14.12 9.86
CA GLU A 112 -4.90 -14.22 8.40
C GLU A 112 -3.63 -13.68 7.76
N LEU A 113 -2.71 -13.10 8.55
CA LEU A 113 -1.47 -12.54 8.03
C LEU A 113 -0.27 -13.35 8.48
N MET A 114 0.65 -13.58 7.56
CA MET A 114 1.91 -14.26 7.82
C MET A 114 3.06 -13.34 7.45
N PHE A 115 4.01 -13.15 8.37
CA PHE A 115 5.25 -12.43 8.07
C PHE A 115 6.05 -13.21 7.02
N VAL A 116 6.47 -12.51 5.97
CA VAL A 116 7.23 -13.13 4.87
C VAL A 116 8.69 -12.73 4.90
N ASP A 117 8.97 -11.42 4.93
CA ASP A 117 10.33 -10.91 4.82
C ASP A 117 10.43 -9.47 5.30
N GLU A 118 11.66 -9.03 5.47
CA GLU A 118 12.00 -7.65 5.79
C GLU A 118 13.16 -7.22 4.89
N ILE A 119 12.99 -6.09 4.21
CA ILE A 119 14.02 -5.51 3.34
C ILE A 119 14.64 -4.32 4.06
N ASP A 120 15.94 -4.41 4.37
CA ASP A 120 16.70 -3.31 4.97
C ASP A 120 16.98 -2.25 3.89
N CYS A 121 16.50 -1.02 4.12
CA CYS A 121 16.69 0.09 3.18
C CYS A 121 17.63 1.17 3.75
N ARG A 122 18.32 0.92 4.86
CA ARG A 122 19.17 1.92 5.52
C ARG A 122 20.32 2.39 4.64
N ASP A 123 20.83 1.52 3.79
CA ASP A 123 21.93 1.82 2.87
C ASP A 123 21.55 2.84 1.78
N LEU A 124 20.24 3.07 1.57
CA LEU A 124 19.76 4.10 0.65
C LEU A 124 19.81 5.51 1.27
N PHE A 125 20.10 5.62 2.55
CA PHE A 125 20.14 6.85 3.33
C PHE A 125 21.45 6.93 4.11
N ASP A 126 21.41 7.38 5.37
CA ASP A 126 22.60 7.50 6.23
C ASP A 126 23.02 6.20 6.92
N GLY A 127 22.20 5.18 6.88
CA GLY A 127 22.47 3.87 7.47
C GLY A 127 22.14 3.73 8.94
N GLU A 128 21.69 4.78 9.61
CA GLU A 128 21.49 4.81 11.07
C GLU A 128 20.07 4.52 11.50
N ASN A 129 19.06 4.85 10.67
CA ASN A 129 17.66 4.72 11.06
C ASN A 129 17.13 3.31 10.76
N SER A 130 16.90 2.52 11.82
CA SER A 130 16.39 1.15 11.71
C SER A 130 14.97 1.04 11.16
N ARG A 131 14.22 2.14 11.08
CA ARG A 131 12.90 2.18 10.47
C ARG A 131 12.94 2.24 8.94
N GLU A 132 14.10 2.55 8.35
CA GLU A 132 14.30 2.54 6.90
C GLU A 132 14.31 1.09 6.40
N ARG A 133 13.10 0.52 6.33
CA ARG A 133 12.89 -0.88 5.93
C ARG A 133 11.51 -1.05 5.32
N ILE A 134 11.34 -2.14 4.57
CA ILE A 134 10.03 -2.61 4.10
C ILE A 134 9.75 -3.93 4.80
N VAL A 135 8.61 -4.02 5.47
CA VAL A 135 8.15 -5.27 6.09
C VAL A 135 7.04 -5.85 5.22
N ILE A 136 7.14 -7.14 4.92
CA ILE A 136 6.26 -7.82 3.97
C ILE A 136 5.45 -8.88 4.70
N PHE A 137 4.13 -8.81 4.54
CA PHE A 137 3.19 -9.83 5.00
C PHE A 137 2.44 -10.43 3.81
N GLU A 138 2.06 -11.68 3.95
CA GLU A 138 1.18 -12.37 3.00
C GLU A 138 -0.17 -12.65 3.65
N VAL A 139 -1.25 -12.51 2.89
CA VAL A 139 -2.58 -12.92 3.35
C VAL A 139 -2.67 -14.44 3.19
N SER A 140 -2.78 -15.14 4.33
CA SER A 140 -2.83 -16.62 4.41
C SER A 140 -4.20 -17.03 4.93
N ILE A 141 -5.08 -17.46 4.04
CA ILE A 141 -6.45 -17.89 4.35
C ILE A 141 -6.72 -19.32 3.86
#